data_30e1021e41f1006837490d2ec3ab1da9
#
_entry.id   30e1021e41f1006837490d2ec3ab1da9
#
_cell.length_a   1.000
_cell.length_b   1.000
_cell.length_c   1.000
_cell.angle_alpha   90.00
_cell.angle_beta   90.00
_cell.angle_gamma   90.00
#
_symmetry.space_group_name_H-M   'P 1'
#
loop_
_entity.id
_entity.type
_entity.pdbx_description
1 polymer ?
#
loop_
_entity_poly.entity_id
_entity_poly.type
_entity_poly.pdbx_seq_one_letter_code
_entity_poly.pdbx_strand_id
1 'polypeptide(L)'
;MKHSKLLVAMIGAAAALALTLVPATSQASQGRHHGHNLIRADFTPSMPTDDPINGVNPGGLPWVLDRGQVRVRDNGRMDVRIQGLQIPRNGGEDNPIPAIDAVLYCGGMAVADSGPQPMTVPGGDARFRVHLMVPKTCADATVLISPSTAVGLAYIASAM
;
A
#
# COMPACT_ATOMS: atom_id res chain seq x y z
N MET A 1 -52.83 73.89 -42.88
CA MET A 1 -53.93 74.11 -41.88
C MET A 1 -54.03 72.90 -40.98
N LYS A 2 -54.16 73.14 -39.67
CA LYS A 2 -54.60 72.26 -38.60
C LYS A 2 -53.52 71.30 -38.07
N HIS A 3 -52.85 71.66 -36.97
CA HIS A 3 -53.18 71.41 -35.55
C HIS A 3 -53.34 69.93 -35.26
N SER A 4 -52.63 69.30 -34.37
CA SER A 4 -52.47 69.41 -32.96
C SER A 4 -52.11 68.04 -32.40
N LYS A 5 -51.39 67.87 -31.54
CA LYS A 5 -51.37 67.69 -30.08
C LYS A 5 -50.33 66.63 -29.64
N LEU A 6 -49.39 67.13 -28.85
CA LEU A 6 -48.54 66.30 -28.00
C LEU A 6 -49.41 65.47 -27.05
N LEU A 7 -48.97 64.25 -26.85
CA LEU A 7 -49.32 63.46 -25.68
C LEU A 7 -48.06 62.81 -25.13
N VAL A 8 -47.62 63.37 -24.04
CA VAL A 8 -46.53 62.83 -23.22
C VAL A 8 -47.07 61.68 -22.42
N ALA A 9 -46.56 60.52 -22.66
CA ALA A 9 -46.83 59.36 -21.78
C ALA A 9 -45.52 59.04 -21.04
N MET A 10 -45.51 59.36 -19.74
CA MET A 10 -44.53 58.87 -18.80
C MET A 10 -44.72 57.36 -18.57
N ILE A 11 -43.74 56.59 -18.91
CA ILE A 11 -43.70 55.18 -18.52
C ILE A 11 -42.61 55.04 -17.47
N GLY A 12 -43.05 54.73 -16.25
CA GLY A 12 -42.20 54.51 -15.11
C GLY A 12 -41.36 53.23 -15.26
N ALA A 13 -40.08 53.37 -15.05
CA ALA A 13 -39.16 52.24 -15.01
C ALA A 13 -39.29 51.54 -13.65
N ALA A 14 -39.93 50.40 -13.65
CA ALA A 14 -39.88 49.44 -12.50
C ALA A 14 -38.59 48.61 -12.62
N ALA A 15 -37.59 48.95 -11.82
CA ALA A 15 -36.42 48.12 -11.69
C ALA A 15 -36.73 46.89 -10.85
N ALA A 16 -36.90 45.75 -11.49
CA ALA A 16 -36.99 44.44 -10.83
C ALA A 16 -35.57 43.97 -10.46
N LEU A 17 -35.23 44.02 -9.18
CA LEU A 17 -34.06 43.35 -8.66
C LEU A 17 -34.31 41.83 -8.68
N ALA A 18 -33.75 41.15 -9.66
CA ALA A 18 -33.69 39.70 -9.68
C ALA A 18 -32.57 39.27 -8.70
N LEU A 19 -32.92 38.80 -7.49
CA LEU A 19 -31.99 38.08 -6.62
C LEU A 19 -31.75 36.70 -7.28
N THR A 20 -30.60 36.55 -7.93
CA THR A 20 -30.10 35.25 -8.35
C THR A 20 -29.58 34.52 -7.13
N LEU A 21 -30.34 33.59 -6.59
CA LEU A 21 -29.86 32.58 -5.65
C LEU A 21 -28.88 31.68 -6.41
N VAL A 22 -27.58 31.90 -6.19
CA VAL A 22 -26.53 30.97 -6.61
C VAL A 22 -26.59 29.77 -5.66
N PRO A 23 -26.92 28.56 -6.13
CA PRO A 23 -26.83 27.39 -5.27
C PRO A 23 -25.35 27.21 -4.91
N ALA A 24 -25.04 27.30 -3.60
CA ALA A 24 -23.74 26.91 -3.08
C ALA A 24 -23.59 25.40 -3.31
N THR A 25 -22.91 25.04 -4.39
CA THR A 25 -22.45 23.67 -4.58
C THR A 25 -21.41 23.40 -3.49
N SER A 26 -21.84 22.72 -2.43
CA SER A 26 -20.96 22.13 -1.44
C SER A 26 -20.07 21.12 -2.19
N GLN A 27 -18.87 21.53 -2.58
CA GLN A 27 -17.84 20.59 -2.98
C GLN A 27 -17.51 19.78 -1.73
N ALA A 28 -18.14 18.61 -1.61
CA ALA A 28 -17.67 17.60 -0.69
C ALA A 28 -16.21 17.34 -1.09
N SER A 29 -15.28 17.87 -0.30
CA SER A 29 -13.88 17.50 -0.40
C SER A 29 -13.85 15.99 -0.18
N GLN A 30 -13.67 15.22 -1.26
CA GLN A 30 -13.35 13.81 -1.18
C GLN A 30 -11.98 13.74 -0.48
N GLY A 31 -12.02 13.71 0.84
CA GLY A 31 -10.85 13.43 1.64
C GLY A 31 -10.28 12.13 1.11
N ARG A 32 -9.11 12.20 0.47
CA ARG A 32 -8.34 11.01 0.14
C ARG A 32 -8.10 10.33 1.47
N HIS A 33 -8.86 9.28 1.76
CA HIS A 33 -8.60 8.42 2.90
C HIS A 33 -7.22 7.80 2.65
N HIS A 34 -6.20 8.48 3.13
CA HIS A 34 -4.87 7.90 3.28
C HIS A 34 -5.02 6.85 4.37
N GLY A 35 -5.25 5.58 3.97
CA GLY A 35 -5.41 4.48 4.90
C GLY A 35 -4.30 4.47 5.95
N HIS A 36 -4.65 4.13 7.20
CA HIS A 36 -3.67 3.98 8.27
C HIS A 36 -2.72 2.82 7.95
N ASN A 37 -1.47 2.92 8.39
CA ASN A 37 -0.55 1.80 8.27
C ASN A 37 -0.92 0.75 9.33
N LEU A 38 -1.13 -0.49 8.90
CA LEU A 38 -1.17 -1.65 9.78
C LEU A 38 0.25 -2.00 10.23
N ILE A 39 1.21 -1.92 9.29
CA ILE A 39 2.63 -2.03 9.56
C ILE A 39 3.42 -1.15 8.58
N ARG A 40 4.51 -0.59 9.08
CA ARG A 40 5.60 0.00 8.29
C ARG A 40 6.89 -0.29 9.01
N ALA A 41 7.70 -1.19 8.45
CA ALA A 41 8.92 -1.68 9.07
C ALA A 41 9.97 -2.02 8.02
N ASP A 42 11.22 -2.11 8.46
CA ASP A 42 12.31 -2.65 7.65
C ASP A 42 12.34 -4.17 7.82
N PHE A 43 12.83 -4.88 6.79
CA PHE A 43 13.05 -6.31 6.86
C PHE A 43 14.37 -6.64 7.53
N THR A 44 14.34 -7.69 8.35
CA THR A 44 15.50 -8.38 8.90
C THR A 44 15.65 -9.71 8.17
N PRO A 45 16.82 -10.03 7.59
CA PRO A 45 17.06 -11.32 6.96
C PRO A 45 17.11 -12.44 8.00
N SER A 46 16.69 -13.65 7.62
CA SER A 46 16.66 -14.79 8.56
C SER A 46 17.99 -15.51 8.66
N MET A 47 18.24 -16.02 9.88
CA MET A 47 19.34 -16.94 10.17
C MET A 47 18.75 -18.32 10.50
N PRO A 48 19.44 -19.43 10.19
CA PRO A 48 18.96 -20.78 10.52
C PRO A 48 18.73 -21.04 12.01
N THR A 49 19.34 -20.21 12.86
CA THR A 49 19.27 -20.29 14.33
C THR A 49 18.18 -19.41 14.92
N ASP A 50 17.45 -18.65 14.10
CA ASP A 50 16.35 -17.80 14.58
C ASP A 50 15.19 -18.66 15.09
N ASP A 51 14.44 -18.11 16.02
CA ASP A 51 13.20 -18.74 16.49
C ASP A 51 12.10 -18.66 15.40
N PRO A 52 11.20 -19.64 15.36
CA PRO A 52 10.02 -19.58 14.51
C PRO A 52 9.18 -18.32 14.79
N ILE A 53 8.73 -17.63 13.72
CA ILE A 53 7.83 -16.49 13.82
C ILE A 53 6.44 -16.93 13.38
N ASN A 54 5.44 -16.77 14.23
CA ASN A 54 4.05 -17.16 13.95
C ASN A 54 3.91 -18.65 13.50
N GLY A 55 4.78 -19.53 14.02
CA GLY A 55 4.81 -20.96 13.66
C GLY A 55 5.53 -21.27 12.34
N VAL A 56 6.07 -20.27 11.65
CA VAL A 56 6.87 -20.44 10.43
C VAL A 56 8.35 -20.48 10.81
N ASN A 57 9.07 -21.51 10.35
CA ASN A 57 10.50 -21.65 10.63
C ASN A 57 11.36 -20.67 9.81
N PRO A 58 12.55 -20.29 10.29
CA PRO A 58 13.53 -19.59 9.46
C PRO A 58 14.00 -20.48 8.31
N GLY A 59 14.48 -19.87 7.24
CA GLY A 59 15.11 -20.57 6.13
C GLY A 59 16.35 -21.33 6.59
N GLY A 60 16.64 -22.50 5.98
CA GLY A 60 17.73 -23.38 6.36
C GLY A 60 19.14 -22.86 6.04
N LEU A 61 19.25 -21.66 5.45
CA LEU A 61 20.51 -21.00 5.11
C LEU A 61 20.54 -19.59 5.69
N PRO A 62 21.73 -19.04 6.03
CA PRO A 62 21.84 -17.65 6.44
C PRO A 62 21.54 -16.73 5.25
N TRP A 63 20.67 -15.74 5.47
CA TRP A 63 20.38 -14.71 4.48
C TRP A 63 21.04 -13.40 4.87
N VAL A 64 21.40 -12.60 3.88
CA VAL A 64 21.84 -11.21 4.03
C VAL A 64 20.92 -10.32 3.22
N LEU A 65 20.85 -9.05 3.59
CA LEU A 65 19.95 -8.09 2.98
C LEU A 65 20.62 -6.71 3.00
N ASP A 66 20.75 -6.07 1.85
CA ASP A 66 21.24 -4.70 1.78
C ASP A 66 20.20 -3.72 2.30
N ARG A 67 18.98 -3.86 1.84
CA ARG A 67 17.85 -3.03 2.24
C ARG A 67 16.52 -3.72 1.98
N GLY A 68 15.61 -3.61 2.94
CA GLY A 68 14.27 -4.13 2.78
C GLY A 68 13.26 -3.28 3.55
N GLN A 69 12.10 -3.02 2.95
CA GLN A 69 11.04 -2.28 3.61
C GLN A 69 9.66 -2.77 3.15
N VAL A 70 8.75 -2.83 4.09
CA VAL A 70 7.33 -3.09 3.84
C VAL A 70 6.45 -1.99 4.40
N ARG A 71 5.34 -1.75 3.71
CA ARG A 71 4.21 -0.97 4.22
C ARG A 71 2.92 -1.66 3.84
N VAL A 72 2.08 -1.97 4.83
CA VAL A 72 0.71 -2.46 4.63
C VAL A 72 -0.25 -1.45 5.25
N ARG A 73 -1.32 -1.13 4.54
CA ARG A 73 -2.35 -0.20 4.97
C ARG A 73 -3.68 -0.91 5.18
N ASP A 74 -4.54 -0.33 6.02
CA ASP A 74 -5.90 -0.80 6.32
C ASP A 74 -6.85 -0.80 5.10
N ASN A 75 -6.45 -0.12 4.01
CA ASN A 75 -7.15 -0.17 2.73
C ASN A 75 -6.68 -1.31 1.83
N GLY A 76 -5.84 -2.22 2.33
CA GLY A 76 -5.35 -3.39 1.62
C GLY A 76 -4.09 -3.19 0.79
N ARG A 77 -3.59 -1.97 0.67
CA ARG A 77 -2.39 -1.72 -0.12
C ARG A 77 -1.14 -2.20 0.62
N MET A 78 -0.42 -3.13 0.01
CA MET A 78 0.90 -3.58 0.43
C MET A 78 1.95 -3.11 -0.58
N ASP A 79 2.95 -2.39 -0.12
CA ASP A 79 4.14 -1.97 -0.88
C ASP A 79 5.36 -2.69 -0.27
N VAL A 80 6.09 -3.45 -1.08
CA VAL A 80 7.33 -4.15 -0.68
C VAL A 80 8.48 -3.69 -1.55
N ARG A 81 9.65 -3.51 -0.92
CA ARG A 81 10.94 -3.25 -1.58
C ARG A 81 12.00 -4.05 -0.89
N ILE A 82 12.76 -4.80 -1.67
CA ILE A 82 13.86 -5.65 -1.23
C ILE A 82 15.02 -5.40 -2.20
N GLN A 83 16.23 -5.28 -1.67
CA GLN A 83 17.47 -5.16 -2.42
C GLN A 83 18.53 -6.06 -1.79
N GLY A 84 19.18 -6.89 -2.60
CA GLY A 84 20.27 -7.74 -2.16
C GLY A 84 19.88 -8.77 -1.11
N LEU A 85 18.68 -9.41 -1.23
CA LEU A 85 18.33 -10.54 -0.36
C LEU A 85 18.98 -11.80 -0.92
N GLN A 86 20.11 -12.20 -0.35
CA GLN A 86 21.02 -13.18 -0.90
C GLN A 86 21.55 -14.13 0.19
N ILE A 87 22.13 -15.23 -0.25
CA ILE A 87 22.82 -16.20 0.61
C ILE A 87 24.33 -15.99 0.44
N PRO A 88 25.08 -15.69 1.52
CA PRO A 88 26.54 -15.60 1.46
C PRO A 88 27.15 -16.95 1.04
N ARG A 89 27.99 -16.95 0.03
CA ARG A 89 28.71 -18.14 -0.44
C ARG A 89 30.19 -17.85 -0.63
N ASN A 90 30.99 -18.92 -0.67
CA ASN A 90 32.41 -18.80 -1.03
C ASN A 90 32.49 -18.33 -2.50
N GLY A 91 32.90 -17.07 -2.70
CA GLY A 91 33.01 -16.48 -4.04
C GLY A 91 31.95 -15.42 -4.37
N GLY A 92 31.07 -15.06 -3.44
CA GLY A 92 30.07 -14.01 -3.58
C GLY A 92 28.75 -14.32 -2.91
N GLU A 93 27.81 -13.43 -3.11
CA GLU A 93 26.43 -13.55 -2.65
C GLU A 93 25.54 -14.01 -3.81
N ASP A 94 24.54 -14.83 -3.53
CA ASP A 94 23.68 -15.40 -4.55
C ASP A 94 22.23 -15.53 -4.04
N ASN A 95 21.28 -15.25 -4.91
CA ASN A 95 19.88 -15.57 -4.68
C ASN A 95 19.43 -16.64 -5.69
N PRO A 96 19.13 -17.87 -5.28
CA PRO A 96 18.59 -18.90 -6.14
C PRO A 96 17.07 -18.86 -6.32
N ILE A 97 16.36 -17.92 -5.64
CA ILE A 97 14.90 -17.91 -5.55
C ILE A 97 14.31 -16.90 -6.54
N PRO A 98 13.59 -17.35 -7.58
CA PRO A 98 13.04 -16.46 -8.60
C PRO A 98 11.71 -15.82 -8.21
N ALA A 99 11.04 -16.32 -7.17
CA ALA A 99 9.75 -15.80 -6.73
C ALA A 99 9.56 -15.93 -5.21
N ILE A 100 8.98 -14.90 -4.63
CA ILE A 100 8.70 -14.79 -3.18
C ILE A 100 7.25 -14.41 -2.95
N ASP A 101 6.73 -14.73 -1.77
CA ASP A 101 5.46 -14.27 -1.25
C ASP A 101 5.69 -13.42 0.01
N ALA A 102 4.89 -12.37 0.15
CA ALA A 102 4.84 -11.57 1.37
C ALA A 102 3.52 -11.87 2.09
N VAL A 103 3.61 -12.49 3.25
CA VAL A 103 2.45 -12.89 4.06
C VAL A 103 2.31 -11.98 5.26
N LEU A 104 1.14 -11.36 5.41
CA LEU A 104 0.78 -10.56 6.59
C LEU A 104 0.17 -11.45 7.66
N TYR A 105 0.71 -11.33 8.86
CA TYR A 105 0.18 -11.95 10.09
C TYR A 105 -0.36 -10.87 11.02
N CYS A 106 -1.49 -11.18 11.67
CA CYS A 106 -2.07 -10.35 12.72
C CYS A 106 -2.38 -11.23 13.93
N GLY A 107 -1.82 -10.92 15.10
CA GLY A 107 -1.98 -11.74 16.30
C GLY A 107 -1.54 -13.20 16.10
N GLY A 108 -0.48 -13.42 15.33
CA GLY A 108 0.06 -14.75 15.04
C GLY A 108 -0.64 -15.54 13.93
N MET A 109 -1.72 -15.03 13.34
CA MET A 109 -2.46 -15.71 12.27
C MET A 109 -2.19 -15.07 10.92
N ALA A 110 -1.96 -15.87 9.87
CA ALA A 110 -1.87 -15.39 8.49
C ALA A 110 -3.23 -14.85 8.03
N VAL A 111 -3.27 -13.59 7.60
CA VAL A 111 -4.52 -12.91 7.21
C VAL A 111 -4.53 -12.47 5.75
N ALA A 112 -3.37 -12.32 5.12
CA ALA A 112 -3.28 -11.96 3.71
C ALA A 112 -1.93 -12.39 3.12
N ASP A 113 -1.95 -12.77 1.84
CA ASP A 113 -0.81 -13.25 1.08
C ASP A 113 -0.74 -12.49 -0.26
N SER A 114 0.45 -12.05 -0.64
CA SER A 114 0.68 -11.34 -1.90
C SER A 114 0.55 -12.22 -3.15
N GLY A 115 0.61 -13.55 -2.97
CA GLY A 115 0.91 -14.48 -4.03
C GLY A 115 2.33 -14.30 -4.58
N PRO A 116 2.75 -15.15 -5.51
CA PRO A 116 4.10 -15.14 -6.06
C PRO A 116 4.47 -13.82 -6.72
N GLN A 117 5.55 -13.21 -6.26
CA GLN A 117 6.11 -11.98 -6.79
C GLN A 117 7.53 -12.23 -7.32
N PRO A 118 7.90 -11.70 -8.48
CA PRO A 118 9.21 -11.95 -9.07
C PRO A 118 10.32 -11.34 -8.22
N MET A 119 11.43 -12.08 -8.10
CA MET A 119 12.68 -11.65 -7.52
C MET A 119 13.84 -11.93 -8.47
N THR A 120 14.81 -11.01 -8.56
CA THR A 120 15.93 -11.17 -9.47
C THR A 120 16.88 -12.27 -9.02
N VAL A 121 17.35 -13.07 -9.95
CA VAL A 121 18.40 -14.09 -9.77
C VAL A 121 19.60 -13.65 -10.61
N PRO A 122 20.78 -13.56 -10.05
CA PRO A 122 21.20 -13.83 -8.66
C PRO A 122 21.02 -12.65 -7.68
N GLY A 123 20.57 -11.49 -8.12
CA GLY A 123 20.64 -10.21 -7.39
C GLY A 123 19.83 -10.12 -6.10
N GLY A 124 18.74 -10.90 -5.96
CA GLY A 124 17.90 -10.85 -4.75
C GLY A 124 17.07 -9.57 -4.61
N ASP A 125 16.75 -8.90 -5.73
CA ASP A 125 15.94 -7.68 -5.71
C ASP A 125 14.48 -7.99 -6.04
N ALA A 126 13.57 -7.39 -5.27
CA ALA A 126 12.14 -7.43 -5.54
C ALA A 126 11.49 -6.08 -5.23
N ARG A 127 10.56 -5.68 -6.08
CA ARG A 127 9.74 -4.50 -5.84
C ARG A 127 8.35 -4.71 -6.41
N PHE A 128 7.36 -4.73 -5.51
CA PHE A 128 5.99 -4.92 -5.94
C PHE A 128 5.01 -4.13 -5.08
N ARG A 129 3.81 -4.01 -5.64
CA ARG A 129 2.66 -3.42 -4.98
C ARG A 129 1.46 -4.27 -5.32
N VAL A 130 0.77 -4.72 -4.27
CA VAL A 130 -0.46 -5.51 -4.39
C VAL A 130 -1.57 -4.88 -3.57
N HIS A 131 -2.79 -5.28 -3.87
CA HIS A 131 -3.96 -4.90 -3.10
C HIS A 131 -4.60 -6.17 -2.52
N LEU A 132 -4.60 -6.27 -1.21
CA LEU A 132 -5.01 -7.45 -0.46
C LEU A 132 -6.28 -7.16 0.33
N MET A 133 -7.02 -8.18 0.66
CA MET A 133 -8.08 -8.10 1.66
C MET A 133 -7.44 -8.21 3.04
N VAL A 134 -7.42 -7.12 3.78
CA VAL A 134 -6.81 -7.06 5.11
C VAL A 134 -7.82 -6.59 6.15
N PRO A 135 -7.67 -6.97 7.44
CA PRO A 135 -8.51 -6.44 8.50
C PRO A 135 -8.26 -4.94 8.70
N LYS A 136 -9.23 -4.23 9.28
CA LYS A 136 -9.10 -2.79 9.57
C LYS A 136 -8.10 -2.49 10.68
N THR A 137 -7.90 -3.45 11.57
CA THR A 137 -6.94 -3.42 12.68
C THR A 137 -6.12 -4.70 12.67
N CYS A 138 -4.85 -4.62 13.02
CA CYS A 138 -3.93 -5.74 13.03
C CYS A 138 -3.06 -5.63 14.28
N ALA A 139 -3.35 -6.42 15.29
CA ALA A 139 -2.48 -6.51 16.47
C ALA A 139 -1.22 -7.29 16.09
N ASP A 140 -0.08 -6.88 16.64
CA ASP A 140 1.22 -7.54 16.44
C ASP A 140 1.48 -7.85 14.96
N ALA A 141 1.30 -6.83 14.11
CA ALA A 141 1.43 -6.97 12.67
C ALA A 141 2.86 -7.40 12.29
N THR A 142 2.97 -8.53 11.60
CA THR A 142 4.23 -9.08 11.10
C THR A 142 4.10 -9.39 9.62
N VAL A 143 5.14 -9.11 8.83
CA VAL A 143 5.21 -9.56 7.44
C VAL A 143 6.40 -10.50 7.28
N LEU A 144 6.14 -11.71 6.79
CA LEU A 144 7.16 -12.68 6.45
C LEU A 144 7.33 -12.75 4.94
N ILE A 145 8.59 -12.77 4.48
CA ILE A 145 8.95 -13.06 3.11
C ILE A 145 9.33 -14.54 3.04
N SER A 146 8.64 -15.28 2.21
CA SER A 146 8.87 -16.71 1.99
C SER A 146 9.19 -17.00 0.53
N PRO A 147 10.03 -18.01 0.21
CA PRO A 147 10.06 -18.56 -1.14
C PRO A 147 8.66 -19.02 -1.55
N SER A 148 8.23 -18.71 -2.78
CA SER A 148 6.87 -19.08 -3.23
C SER A 148 6.57 -20.58 -3.18
N THR A 149 7.61 -21.42 -3.15
CA THR A 149 7.49 -22.87 -2.98
C THR A 149 7.43 -23.34 -1.51
N ALA A 150 7.60 -22.42 -0.55
CA ALA A 150 7.70 -22.73 0.88
C ALA A 150 6.87 -21.77 1.75
N VAL A 151 5.80 -21.20 1.21
CA VAL A 151 4.87 -20.31 1.93
C VAL A 151 4.28 -21.04 3.14
N GLY A 152 4.35 -20.40 4.31
CA GLY A 152 3.89 -21.00 5.58
C GLY A 152 4.81 -22.08 6.16
N LEU A 153 5.86 -22.49 5.47
CA LEU A 153 6.85 -23.47 5.94
C LEU A 153 8.17 -22.84 6.36
N ALA A 154 8.65 -21.84 5.57
CA ALA A 154 9.88 -21.15 5.88
C ALA A 154 9.82 -19.68 5.46
N TYR A 155 10.45 -18.81 6.27
CA TYR A 155 10.67 -17.42 5.92
C TYR A 155 12.17 -17.12 5.71
N ILE A 156 12.48 -16.16 4.85
CA ILE A 156 13.84 -15.72 4.52
C ILE A 156 14.11 -14.27 4.94
N ALA A 157 13.06 -13.52 5.23
CA ALA A 157 13.14 -12.21 5.89
C ALA A 157 11.84 -11.93 6.63
N SER A 158 11.91 -11.13 7.70
CA SER A 158 10.77 -10.74 8.54
C SER A 158 10.75 -9.24 8.81
N ALA A 159 9.58 -8.67 9.00
CA ALA A 159 9.35 -7.29 9.45
C ALA A 159 8.28 -7.28 10.54
N MET A 160 8.58 -6.63 11.65
CA MET A 160 7.73 -6.55 12.85
C MET A 160 7.61 -5.11 13.34
#